data_3a663eb54676d30dae886f089eef3277
#
_entry.id   3a663eb54676d30dae886f089eef3277
#
_cell.length_a   1.000
_cell.length_b   1.000
_cell.length_c   1.000
_cell.angle_alpha   90.00
_cell.angle_beta   90.00
_cell.angle_gamma   90.00
#
_symmetry.space_group_name_H-M   'P 1'
#
loop_
_entity.id
_entity.type
_entity.pdbx_description
1 polymer ?
#
loop_
_entity_poly.entity_id
_entity_poly.type
_entity_poly.pdbx_seq_one_letter_code
_entity_poly.pdbx_strand_id
1 'polypeptide(L)'
;MAPWRRGVPRGGANGAKPQVAMTPEVLAKYDLLRSILRGMESVVIGYSGGVDSTLLLKAAAGELGDRCLAVIGRSETYPTREYEEAVRIALEIGARYEEVRTEETDDLKFRENPSNRCYFCKTELFSKLGAIAVARNFRWIADGTITDDLGDFRPGMKAKSEHQVRSPLLEAGMSKTDVREASRALGLPTWNKGSFACLSSRFPYGFAITKEALRKVDEAETLFRDLGFRDFRVRHHDEKTARIEVGRGEVGRLLDEDLRGMIVAHLKKLGFTYVTLDLQGYRTGSMNEVLKAAP
;
A
#
# COMPACT_ATOMS: atom_id res chain seq x y z
N MET A 1 -19.88 -9.55 -17.03
CA MET A 1 -18.89 -8.50 -17.35
C MET A 1 -19.45 -7.16 -16.89
N ALA A 2 -18.94 -6.61 -15.78
CA ALA A 2 -19.35 -5.28 -15.33
C ALA A 2 -18.70 -4.21 -16.22
N PRO A 3 -19.42 -3.17 -16.67
CA PRO A 3 -18.83 -2.12 -17.49
C PRO A 3 -17.88 -1.26 -16.63
N TRP A 4 -16.68 -1.01 -17.16
CA TRP A 4 -15.69 -0.12 -16.58
C TRP A 4 -16.20 1.32 -16.47
N ARG A 5 -15.87 2.03 -15.38
CA ARG A 5 -16.30 3.41 -15.14
C ARG A 5 -15.23 4.39 -15.59
N ARG A 6 -15.57 5.35 -16.46
CA ARG A 6 -14.76 6.53 -16.76
C ARG A 6 -15.08 7.64 -15.77
N GLY A 7 -14.05 8.24 -15.16
CA GLY A 7 -14.21 9.50 -14.45
C GLY A 7 -14.39 10.64 -15.46
N VAL A 8 -15.47 11.40 -15.33
CA VAL A 8 -15.65 12.65 -16.08
C VAL A 8 -14.78 13.71 -15.42
N PRO A 9 -13.87 14.39 -16.14
CA PRO A 9 -13.08 15.46 -15.56
C PRO A 9 -13.99 16.63 -15.20
N ARG A 10 -14.15 16.92 -13.90
CA ARG A 10 -14.74 18.17 -13.45
C ARG A 10 -13.64 19.24 -13.57
N GLY A 11 -13.76 20.09 -14.57
CA GLY A 11 -12.99 21.31 -14.69
C GLY A 11 -13.26 22.21 -13.48
N GLY A 12 -12.34 22.19 -12.52
CA GLY A 12 -12.25 23.13 -11.39
C GLY A 12 -10.97 23.92 -11.54
N ALA A 13 -11.07 25.23 -11.81
CA ALA A 13 -9.93 26.14 -11.77
C ALA A 13 -9.44 26.23 -10.32
N ASN A 14 -8.42 25.45 -9.99
CA ASN A 14 -7.69 25.57 -8.73
C ASN A 14 -6.49 26.49 -8.96
N GLY A 15 -6.38 27.53 -8.14
CA GLY A 15 -5.23 28.40 -8.07
C GLY A 15 -3.94 27.60 -8.00
N ALA A 16 -3.08 27.75 -9.00
CA ALA A 16 -1.83 27.02 -9.14
C ALA A 16 -0.95 27.27 -7.91
N LYS A 17 -0.83 26.29 -7.02
CA LYS A 17 0.26 26.27 -6.04
C LYS A 17 1.57 26.25 -6.84
N PRO A 18 2.63 26.96 -6.39
CA PRO A 18 3.90 26.94 -7.08
C PRO A 18 4.36 25.49 -7.25
N GLN A 19 4.44 25.03 -8.49
CA GLN A 19 4.95 23.71 -8.82
C GLN A 19 6.43 23.68 -8.46
N VAL A 20 6.80 22.82 -7.51
CA VAL A 20 8.20 22.54 -7.19
C VAL A 20 8.75 21.77 -8.40
N ALA A 21 9.74 22.32 -9.10
CA ALA A 21 10.37 21.64 -10.22
C ALA A 21 11.14 20.40 -9.75
N MET A 22 11.20 19.36 -10.58
CA MET A 22 12.11 18.23 -10.36
C MET A 22 13.56 18.70 -10.54
N THR A 23 14.49 18.14 -9.77
CA THR A 23 15.92 18.28 -10.03
C THR A 23 16.26 17.67 -11.40
N PRO A 24 17.35 18.12 -12.08
CA PRO A 24 17.74 17.55 -13.37
C PRO A 24 17.95 16.04 -13.33
N GLU A 25 18.46 15.50 -12.21
CA GLU A 25 18.68 14.06 -12.02
C GLU A 25 17.34 13.30 -11.95
N VAL A 26 16.39 13.77 -11.13
CA VAL A 26 15.07 13.15 -11.01
C VAL A 26 14.29 13.26 -12.31
N LEU A 27 14.41 14.41 -13.01
CA LEU A 27 13.77 14.59 -14.32
C LEU A 27 14.30 13.58 -15.34
N ALA A 28 15.62 13.35 -15.41
CA ALA A 28 16.21 12.36 -16.31
C ALA A 28 15.70 10.94 -16.03
N LYS A 29 15.61 10.53 -14.74
CA LYS A 29 15.04 9.25 -14.34
C LYS A 29 13.54 9.16 -14.68
N TYR A 30 12.79 10.23 -14.49
CA TYR A 30 11.38 10.28 -14.83
C TYR A 30 11.16 10.19 -16.35
N ASP A 31 11.99 10.85 -17.17
CA ASP A 31 11.94 10.73 -18.63
C ASP A 31 12.33 9.31 -19.10
N LEU A 32 13.28 8.67 -18.44
CA LEU A 32 13.60 7.25 -18.66
C LEU A 32 12.39 6.35 -18.34
N LEU A 33 11.73 6.56 -17.20
CA LEU A 33 10.48 5.87 -16.82
C LEU A 33 9.43 5.99 -17.93
N ARG A 34 9.20 7.21 -18.42
CA ARG A 34 8.25 7.47 -19.52
C ARG A 34 8.64 6.71 -20.79
N SER A 35 9.92 6.69 -21.13
CA SER A 35 10.45 5.95 -22.29
C SER A 35 10.22 4.44 -22.15
N ILE A 36 10.49 3.88 -20.97
CA ILE A 36 10.23 2.47 -20.66
C ILE A 36 8.74 2.16 -20.86
N LEU A 37 7.84 3.00 -20.31
CA LEU A 37 6.41 2.82 -20.42
C LEU A 37 5.92 2.88 -21.87
N ARG A 38 6.41 3.81 -22.68
CA ARG A 38 6.10 3.86 -24.13
C ARG A 38 6.50 2.55 -24.83
N GLY A 39 7.68 2.01 -24.50
CA GLY A 39 8.17 0.73 -25.05
C GLY A 39 7.36 -0.49 -24.60
N MET A 40 6.61 -0.38 -23.51
CA MET A 40 5.72 -1.46 -23.06
C MET A 40 4.43 -1.55 -23.88
N GLU A 41 4.01 -0.47 -24.54
CA GLU A 41 2.83 -0.35 -25.39
C GLU A 41 1.49 -0.53 -24.65
N SER A 42 1.37 -1.47 -23.73
CA SER A 42 0.20 -1.66 -22.87
C SER A 42 0.55 -2.35 -21.56
N VAL A 43 -0.08 -1.95 -20.46
CA VAL A 43 0.27 -2.45 -19.13
C VAL A 43 -0.92 -2.54 -18.17
N VAL A 44 -0.97 -3.64 -17.42
CA VAL A 44 -1.80 -3.80 -16.23
C VAL A 44 -0.92 -3.51 -15.02
N ILE A 45 -1.28 -2.55 -14.19
CA ILE A 45 -0.52 -2.14 -13.00
C ILE A 45 -1.20 -2.66 -11.76
N GLY A 46 -0.49 -3.44 -10.94
CA GLY A 46 -0.90 -3.72 -9.56
C GLY A 46 -0.82 -2.44 -8.74
N TYR A 47 -1.97 -1.83 -8.50
CA TYR A 47 -2.09 -0.49 -7.92
C TYR A 47 -2.53 -0.55 -6.46
N SER A 48 -1.70 -0.05 -5.55
CA SER A 48 -1.95 -0.05 -4.10
C SER A 48 -2.28 1.34 -3.52
N GLY A 49 -2.41 2.40 -4.32
CA GLY A 49 -2.59 3.76 -3.79
C GLY A 49 -1.43 4.30 -2.94
N GLY A 50 -0.31 3.58 -2.88
CA GLY A 50 0.92 4.06 -2.25
C GLY A 50 1.67 5.05 -3.14
N VAL A 51 2.70 5.71 -2.59
CA VAL A 51 3.48 6.75 -3.29
C VAL A 51 4.01 6.23 -4.63
N ASP A 52 4.65 5.05 -4.61
CA ASP A 52 5.36 4.48 -5.75
C ASP A 52 4.38 4.05 -6.86
N SER A 53 3.36 3.27 -6.50
CA SER A 53 2.36 2.81 -7.45
C SER A 53 1.53 3.96 -8.04
N THR A 54 1.37 5.06 -7.29
CA THR A 54 0.66 6.25 -7.78
C THR A 54 1.51 7.03 -8.80
N LEU A 55 2.81 7.19 -8.56
CA LEU A 55 3.70 7.80 -9.56
C LEU A 55 3.75 6.95 -10.83
N LEU A 56 3.90 5.62 -10.69
CA LEU A 56 3.88 4.72 -11.83
C LEU A 56 2.57 4.83 -12.62
N LEU A 57 1.42 4.81 -11.94
CA LEU A 57 0.11 4.95 -12.58
C LEU A 57 -0.03 6.29 -13.30
N LYS A 58 0.41 7.40 -12.68
CA LYS A 58 0.37 8.73 -13.29
C LYS A 58 1.19 8.80 -14.58
N ALA A 59 2.41 8.26 -14.54
CA ALA A 59 3.29 8.23 -15.71
C ALA A 59 2.70 7.32 -16.82
N ALA A 60 2.24 6.12 -16.45
CA ALA A 60 1.69 5.15 -17.41
C ALA A 60 0.39 5.65 -18.05
N ALA A 61 -0.53 6.23 -17.28
CA ALA A 61 -1.76 6.80 -17.81
C ALA A 61 -1.48 7.96 -18.77
N GLY A 62 -0.46 8.78 -18.48
CA GLY A 62 -0.02 9.88 -19.37
C GLY A 62 0.58 9.41 -20.68
N GLU A 63 1.35 8.33 -20.69
CA GLU A 63 2.05 7.82 -21.89
C GLU A 63 1.19 6.84 -22.72
N LEU A 64 0.34 6.06 -22.08
CA LEU A 64 -0.37 4.94 -22.72
C LEU A 64 -1.89 5.15 -22.85
N GLY A 65 -2.45 6.13 -22.12
CA GLY A 65 -3.88 6.41 -22.15
C GLY A 65 -4.72 5.16 -21.83
N ASP A 66 -5.62 4.79 -22.71
CA ASP A 66 -6.51 3.63 -22.56
C ASP A 66 -5.78 2.27 -22.54
N ARG A 67 -4.50 2.24 -22.90
CA ARG A 67 -3.64 1.05 -22.83
C ARG A 67 -2.93 0.89 -21.48
N CYS A 68 -3.34 1.67 -20.47
CA CYS A 68 -2.97 1.51 -19.06
C CYS A 68 -4.20 1.14 -18.24
N LEU A 69 -4.12 0.07 -17.46
CA LEU A 69 -5.17 -0.36 -16.55
C LEU A 69 -4.58 -0.52 -15.14
N ALA A 70 -5.10 0.25 -14.18
CA ALA A 70 -4.82 0.01 -12.77
C ALA A 70 -5.72 -1.12 -12.25
N VAL A 71 -5.15 -2.09 -11.57
CA VAL A 71 -5.93 -3.14 -10.89
C VAL A 71 -5.65 -3.08 -9.39
N ILE A 72 -6.71 -2.88 -8.63
CA ILE A 72 -6.66 -2.82 -7.16
C ILE A 72 -7.09 -4.18 -6.62
N GLY A 73 -6.16 -4.88 -5.95
CA GLY A 73 -6.48 -6.09 -5.20
C GLY A 73 -7.27 -5.73 -3.94
N ARG A 74 -8.43 -6.33 -3.75
CA ARG A 74 -9.28 -6.11 -2.58
C ARG A 74 -9.47 -7.40 -1.79
N SER A 75 -9.03 -7.37 -0.54
CA SER A 75 -9.27 -8.40 0.46
C SER A 75 -9.38 -7.78 1.84
N GLU A 76 -9.62 -8.60 2.84
CA GLU A 76 -9.64 -8.18 4.24
C GLU A 76 -8.27 -7.71 4.76
N THR A 77 -7.18 -8.00 4.03
CA THR A 77 -5.83 -7.54 4.38
C THR A 77 -5.56 -6.09 3.99
N TYR A 78 -6.42 -5.52 3.13
CA TYR A 78 -6.28 -4.16 2.63
C TYR A 78 -7.26 -3.22 3.35
N PRO A 79 -6.78 -2.21 4.11
CA PRO A 79 -7.67 -1.30 4.85
C PRO A 79 -8.68 -0.61 3.94
N THR A 80 -9.92 -0.56 4.40
CA THR A 80 -11.04 0.01 3.63
C THR A 80 -10.77 1.44 3.16
N ARG A 81 -10.24 2.29 4.04
CA ARG A 81 -9.92 3.69 3.69
C ARG A 81 -8.79 3.82 2.67
N GLU A 82 -7.80 2.94 2.73
CA GLU A 82 -6.71 2.94 1.75
C GLU A 82 -7.24 2.57 0.36
N TYR A 83 -8.18 1.62 0.31
CA TYR A 83 -8.88 1.27 -0.92
C TYR A 83 -9.67 2.46 -1.49
N GLU A 84 -10.49 3.11 -0.66
CA GLU A 84 -11.30 4.27 -1.09
C GLU A 84 -10.41 5.41 -1.60
N GLU A 85 -9.30 5.68 -0.91
CA GLU A 85 -8.33 6.68 -1.33
C GLU A 85 -7.65 6.30 -2.66
N ALA A 86 -7.26 5.03 -2.82
CA ALA A 86 -6.66 4.54 -4.05
C ALA A 86 -7.61 4.72 -5.26
N VAL A 87 -8.88 4.38 -5.09
CA VAL A 87 -9.91 4.59 -6.12
C VAL A 87 -10.06 6.08 -6.46
N ARG A 88 -10.17 6.94 -5.44
CA ARG A 88 -10.28 8.39 -5.63
C ARG A 88 -9.10 8.95 -6.43
N ILE A 89 -7.87 8.55 -6.06
CA ILE A 89 -6.66 9.03 -6.73
C ILE A 89 -6.58 8.52 -8.17
N ALA A 90 -6.93 7.25 -8.43
CA ALA A 90 -6.96 6.72 -9.79
C ALA A 90 -7.93 7.52 -10.69
N LEU A 91 -9.10 7.88 -10.15
CA LEU A 91 -10.07 8.73 -10.84
C LEU A 91 -9.55 10.16 -11.08
N GLU A 92 -8.88 10.77 -10.09
CA GLU A 92 -8.27 12.10 -10.21
C GLU A 92 -7.12 12.13 -11.26
N ILE A 93 -6.37 11.04 -11.36
CA ILE A 93 -5.35 10.86 -12.41
C ILE A 93 -5.98 10.74 -13.80
N GLY A 94 -7.24 10.33 -13.87
CA GLY A 94 -7.94 9.98 -15.12
C GLY A 94 -7.58 8.58 -15.63
N ALA A 95 -7.02 7.73 -14.79
CA ALA A 95 -6.64 6.37 -15.16
C ALA A 95 -7.87 5.43 -15.15
N ARG A 96 -7.84 4.47 -16.06
CA ARG A 96 -8.79 3.35 -16.01
C ARG A 96 -8.40 2.45 -14.83
N TYR A 97 -9.38 2.04 -14.05
CA TYR A 97 -9.14 1.09 -12.96
C TYR A 97 -10.18 -0.02 -12.91
N GLU A 98 -9.79 -1.11 -12.29
CA GLU A 98 -10.61 -2.27 -12.01
C GLU A 98 -10.29 -2.82 -10.63
N GLU A 99 -11.29 -3.38 -9.97
CA GLU A 99 -11.14 -4.10 -8.72
C GLU A 99 -11.05 -5.60 -9.00
N VAL A 100 -10.12 -6.27 -8.34
CA VAL A 100 -10.06 -7.72 -8.31
C VAL A 100 -10.10 -8.21 -6.87
N ARG A 101 -11.05 -9.07 -6.56
CA ARG A 101 -11.08 -9.70 -5.25
C ARG A 101 -9.94 -10.70 -5.14
N THR A 102 -9.15 -10.60 -4.06
CA THR A 102 -8.13 -11.58 -3.69
C THR A 102 -8.57 -12.34 -2.44
N GLU A 103 -8.25 -13.61 -2.37
CA GLU A 103 -8.79 -14.57 -1.40
C GLU A 103 -7.65 -15.22 -0.59
N GLU A 104 -6.52 -14.53 -0.46
CA GLU A 104 -5.36 -15.03 0.29
C GLU A 104 -5.71 -15.39 1.74
N THR A 105 -6.73 -14.77 2.31
CA THR A 105 -7.25 -15.09 3.65
C THR A 105 -7.96 -16.44 3.74
N ASP A 106 -8.27 -17.06 2.62
CA ASP A 106 -8.85 -18.40 2.53
C ASP A 106 -7.76 -19.48 2.32
N ASP A 107 -6.53 -19.08 1.94
CA ASP A 107 -5.37 -19.98 1.85
C ASP A 107 -4.78 -20.29 3.26
N LEU A 108 -4.73 -21.55 3.63
CA LEU A 108 -4.16 -21.99 4.91
C LEU A 108 -2.69 -21.56 5.07
N LYS A 109 -1.90 -21.62 3.99
CA LYS A 109 -0.47 -21.22 4.00
C LYS A 109 -0.30 -19.75 4.33
N PHE A 110 -1.21 -18.89 3.89
CA PHE A 110 -1.22 -17.49 4.26
C PHE A 110 -1.71 -17.29 5.69
N ARG A 111 -2.78 -17.99 6.09
CA ARG A 111 -3.41 -17.85 7.42
C ARG A 111 -2.50 -18.27 8.57
N GLU A 112 -1.63 -19.22 8.38
CA GLU A 112 -0.60 -19.62 9.35
C GLU A 112 0.42 -18.50 9.62
N ASN A 113 0.39 -17.44 8.86
CA ASN A 113 1.22 -16.27 9.01
C ASN A 113 2.73 -16.56 9.07
N PRO A 114 3.28 -17.33 8.13
CA PRO A 114 4.71 -17.56 8.07
C PRO A 114 5.47 -16.29 7.68
N SER A 115 6.78 -16.26 7.89
CA SER A 115 7.63 -15.12 7.52
C SER A 115 7.59 -14.79 6.01
N ASN A 116 7.26 -15.77 5.17
CA ASN A 116 7.11 -15.63 3.72
C ASN A 116 5.67 -15.44 3.23
N ARG A 117 4.69 -15.11 4.13
CA ARG A 117 3.27 -14.94 3.75
C ARG A 117 3.06 -13.98 2.56
N CYS A 118 3.95 -12.97 2.41
CA CYS A 118 3.87 -12.02 1.30
C CYS A 118 4.07 -12.68 -0.07
N TYR A 119 4.76 -13.83 -0.13
CA TYR A 119 4.89 -14.60 -1.35
C TYR A 119 3.52 -15.13 -1.81
N PHE A 120 2.74 -15.74 -0.91
CA PHE A 120 1.42 -16.29 -1.24
C PHE A 120 0.44 -15.21 -1.69
N CYS A 121 0.34 -14.11 -0.93
CA CYS A 121 -0.49 -12.96 -1.29
C CYS A 121 -0.12 -12.38 -2.67
N LYS A 122 1.17 -12.18 -2.94
CA LYS A 122 1.62 -11.65 -4.23
C LYS A 122 1.45 -12.62 -5.38
N THR A 123 1.64 -13.92 -5.16
CA THR A 123 1.39 -14.96 -6.16
C THR A 123 -0.06 -14.93 -6.62
N GLU A 124 -1.00 -14.86 -5.68
CA GLU A 124 -2.42 -14.78 -6.03
C GLU A 124 -2.74 -13.51 -6.80
N LEU A 125 -2.29 -12.35 -6.31
CA LEU A 125 -2.52 -11.07 -7.00
C LEU A 125 -1.97 -11.09 -8.42
N PHE A 126 -0.71 -11.49 -8.60
CA PHE A 126 -0.06 -11.50 -9.91
C PHE A 126 -0.69 -12.51 -10.87
N SER A 127 -1.15 -13.66 -10.37
CA SER A 127 -1.93 -14.62 -11.14
C SER A 127 -3.21 -13.99 -11.71
N LYS A 128 -3.97 -13.25 -10.87
CA LYS A 128 -5.19 -12.55 -11.29
C LYS A 128 -4.89 -11.41 -12.26
N LEU A 129 -3.81 -10.64 -12.04
CA LEU A 129 -3.35 -9.62 -12.98
C LEU A 129 -2.98 -10.22 -14.35
N GLY A 130 -2.29 -11.37 -14.36
CA GLY A 130 -1.95 -12.09 -15.57
C GLY A 130 -3.18 -12.55 -16.35
N ALA A 131 -4.17 -13.10 -15.66
CA ALA A 131 -5.44 -13.49 -16.28
C ALA A 131 -6.17 -12.28 -16.92
N ILE A 132 -6.19 -11.13 -16.23
CA ILE A 132 -6.76 -9.88 -16.77
C ILE A 132 -5.97 -9.41 -17.99
N ALA A 133 -4.63 -9.44 -17.92
CA ALA A 133 -3.77 -9.02 -19.02
C ALA A 133 -4.03 -9.85 -20.28
N VAL A 134 -4.09 -11.17 -20.15
CA VAL A 134 -4.40 -12.08 -21.28
C VAL A 134 -5.80 -11.83 -21.81
N ALA A 135 -6.82 -11.80 -20.94
CA ALA A 135 -8.21 -11.64 -21.35
C ALA A 135 -8.51 -10.31 -22.07
N ARG A 136 -7.70 -9.27 -21.80
CA ARG A 136 -7.88 -7.92 -22.34
C ARG A 136 -6.78 -7.48 -23.31
N ASN A 137 -5.90 -8.42 -23.70
CA ASN A 137 -4.83 -8.20 -24.64
C ASN A 137 -3.83 -7.09 -24.21
N PHE A 138 -3.49 -7.05 -22.91
CA PHE A 138 -2.37 -6.27 -22.41
C PHE A 138 -1.06 -7.07 -22.49
N ARG A 139 0.03 -6.40 -22.88
CA ARG A 139 1.33 -7.07 -23.07
C ARG A 139 2.07 -7.34 -21.77
N TRP A 140 1.91 -6.47 -20.77
CA TRP A 140 2.72 -6.51 -19.58
C TRP A 140 1.90 -6.33 -18.29
N ILE A 141 2.42 -6.92 -17.23
CA ILE A 141 2.03 -6.62 -15.85
C ILE A 141 3.17 -5.83 -15.21
N ALA A 142 2.85 -4.82 -14.38
CA ALA A 142 3.85 -4.03 -13.68
C ALA A 142 3.47 -3.76 -12.24
N ASP A 143 4.50 -3.50 -11.41
CA ASP A 143 4.37 -3.08 -10.03
C ASP A 143 5.22 -1.83 -9.73
N GLY A 144 4.98 -1.21 -8.56
CA GLY A 144 5.68 -0.02 -8.10
C GLY A 144 6.99 -0.29 -7.33
N THR A 145 7.70 -1.39 -7.60
CA THR A 145 8.99 -1.67 -6.95
C THR A 145 10.03 -0.63 -7.33
N ILE A 146 10.85 -0.18 -6.36
CA ILE A 146 11.89 0.83 -6.48
C ILE A 146 13.27 0.29 -6.08
N THR A 147 14.33 1.09 -6.24
CA THR A 147 15.71 0.66 -5.91
C THR A 147 15.91 0.32 -4.44
N ASP A 148 15.23 1.04 -3.53
CA ASP A 148 15.28 0.81 -2.07
C ASP A 148 14.74 -0.57 -1.67
N ASP A 149 13.94 -1.20 -2.53
CA ASP A 149 13.35 -2.51 -2.26
C ASP A 149 14.34 -3.67 -2.46
N LEU A 150 15.48 -3.44 -3.12
CA LEU A 150 16.48 -4.48 -3.41
C LEU A 150 17.28 -4.93 -2.19
N GLY A 151 17.40 -4.08 -1.18
CA GLY A 151 18.18 -4.35 0.05
C GLY A 151 17.40 -5.01 1.18
N ASP A 152 16.11 -5.28 1.02
CA ASP A 152 15.22 -5.78 2.07
C ASP A 152 14.80 -7.24 1.83
N PHE A 153 14.54 -7.97 2.93
CA PHE A 153 13.97 -9.32 2.86
C PHE A 153 12.52 -9.24 2.39
N ARG A 154 12.31 -9.48 1.08
CA ARG A 154 10.98 -9.39 0.46
C ARG A 154 10.60 -10.69 -0.26
N PRO A 155 9.97 -11.63 0.44
CA PRO A 155 9.51 -12.89 -0.18
C PRO A 155 8.65 -12.70 -1.44
N GLY A 156 7.93 -11.59 -1.54
CA GLY A 156 7.15 -11.24 -2.72
C GLY A 156 7.94 -10.99 -4.00
N MET A 157 9.27 -10.78 -3.93
CA MET A 157 10.12 -10.63 -5.12
C MET A 157 10.21 -11.94 -5.93
N LYS A 158 10.15 -13.10 -5.24
CA LYS A 158 10.12 -14.40 -5.90
C LYS A 158 8.84 -14.56 -6.73
N ALA A 159 7.68 -14.28 -6.16
CA ALA A 159 6.40 -14.31 -6.88
C ALA A 159 6.42 -13.39 -8.10
N LYS A 160 7.03 -12.20 -7.99
CA LYS A 160 7.18 -11.26 -9.09
C LYS A 160 7.98 -11.84 -10.26
N SER A 161 9.11 -12.48 -9.97
CA SER A 161 9.94 -13.13 -11.00
C SER A 161 9.19 -14.28 -11.69
N GLU A 162 8.49 -15.12 -10.93
CA GLU A 162 7.72 -16.25 -11.44
C GLU A 162 6.57 -15.81 -12.38
N HIS A 163 5.97 -14.65 -12.12
CA HIS A 163 4.89 -14.07 -12.92
C HIS A 163 5.37 -13.04 -13.97
N GLN A 164 6.67 -12.89 -14.16
CA GLN A 164 7.27 -11.96 -15.14
C GLN A 164 6.76 -10.50 -14.98
N VAL A 165 6.55 -10.06 -13.75
CA VAL A 165 6.07 -8.71 -13.44
C VAL A 165 7.21 -7.71 -13.61
N ARG A 166 7.03 -6.70 -14.45
CA ARG A 166 8.01 -5.63 -14.66
C ARG A 166 7.94 -4.58 -13.55
N SER A 167 9.04 -3.86 -13.37
CA SER A 167 9.13 -2.75 -12.38
C SER A 167 9.72 -1.51 -13.02
N PRO A 168 8.93 -0.74 -13.76
CA PRO A 168 9.45 0.40 -14.52
C PRO A 168 10.16 1.46 -13.67
N LEU A 169 9.75 1.67 -12.41
CA LEU A 169 10.45 2.57 -11.49
C LEU A 169 11.85 2.07 -11.14
N LEU A 170 11.98 0.77 -10.86
CA LEU A 170 13.27 0.14 -10.60
C LEU A 170 14.15 0.16 -11.85
N GLU A 171 13.58 -0.15 -13.02
CA GLU A 171 14.28 -0.11 -14.32
C GLU A 171 14.79 1.29 -14.64
N ALA A 172 14.08 2.34 -14.22
CA ALA A 172 14.48 3.74 -14.34
C ALA A 172 15.47 4.20 -13.24
N GLY A 173 15.87 3.32 -12.32
CA GLY A 173 16.78 3.62 -11.24
C GLY A 173 16.22 4.61 -10.20
N MET A 174 14.90 4.65 -10.00
CA MET A 174 14.26 5.57 -9.07
C MET A 174 14.30 5.05 -7.63
N SER A 175 14.81 5.89 -6.73
CA SER A 175 14.78 5.70 -5.28
C SER A 175 13.47 6.24 -4.67
N LYS A 176 13.24 5.97 -3.37
CA LYS A 176 12.11 6.54 -2.64
C LYS A 176 12.14 8.07 -2.64
N THR A 177 13.32 8.66 -2.54
CA THR A 177 13.49 10.12 -2.57
C THR A 177 13.10 10.67 -3.94
N ASP A 178 13.57 10.05 -5.03
CA ASP A 178 13.24 10.44 -6.39
C ASP A 178 11.73 10.37 -6.65
N VAL A 179 11.10 9.26 -6.21
CA VAL A 179 9.65 9.05 -6.35
C VAL A 179 8.85 10.13 -5.60
N ARG A 180 9.26 10.50 -4.39
CA ARG A 180 8.59 11.56 -3.61
C ARG A 180 8.76 12.93 -4.25
N GLU A 181 9.94 13.25 -4.75
CA GLU A 181 10.23 14.49 -5.44
C GLU A 181 9.40 14.61 -6.72
N ALA A 182 9.42 13.58 -7.58
CA ALA A 182 8.63 13.55 -8.80
C ALA A 182 7.12 13.63 -8.49
N SER A 183 6.63 12.90 -7.49
CA SER A 183 5.23 12.95 -7.06
C SER A 183 4.82 14.34 -6.59
N ARG A 184 5.70 15.04 -5.84
CA ARG A 184 5.46 16.42 -5.39
C ARG A 184 5.43 17.41 -6.56
N ALA A 185 6.37 17.29 -7.47
CA ALA A 185 6.42 18.13 -8.66
C ALA A 185 5.19 17.97 -9.57
N LEU A 186 4.65 16.75 -9.64
CA LEU A 186 3.43 16.43 -10.39
C LEU A 186 2.14 16.72 -9.61
N GLY A 187 2.22 17.24 -8.39
CA GLY A 187 1.06 17.56 -7.56
C GLY A 187 0.28 16.35 -7.06
N LEU A 188 0.91 15.17 -7.01
CA LEU A 188 0.24 13.95 -6.53
C LEU A 188 0.02 14.03 -5.01
N PRO A 189 -1.21 13.74 -4.51
CA PRO A 189 -1.53 13.88 -3.09
C PRO A 189 -0.75 12.89 -2.21
N THR A 190 -0.21 11.82 -2.80
CA THR A 190 0.53 10.77 -2.09
C THR A 190 2.00 11.09 -1.84
N TRP A 191 2.55 12.22 -2.31
CA TRP A 191 4.00 12.52 -2.31
C TRP A 191 4.66 12.38 -0.92
N ASN A 192 3.94 12.68 0.17
CA ASN A 192 4.42 12.56 1.55
C ASN A 192 3.70 11.48 2.36
N LYS A 193 2.92 10.62 1.68
CA LYS A 193 2.20 9.53 2.34
C LYS A 193 3.18 8.59 3.06
N GLY A 194 2.83 8.19 4.28
CA GLY A 194 3.60 7.23 5.07
C GLY A 194 3.68 5.86 4.38
N SER A 195 4.61 5.04 4.85
CA SER A 195 4.72 3.67 4.36
C SER A 195 3.44 2.89 4.70
N PHE A 196 2.80 2.37 3.67
CA PHE A 196 1.65 1.50 3.81
C PHE A 196 2.09 0.04 3.91
N ALA A 197 1.60 -0.65 4.92
CA ALA A 197 1.73 -2.09 5.04
C ALA A 197 0.35 -2.72 5.26
N CYS A 198 0.09 -3.89 4.65
CA CYS A 198 -1.17 -4.61 4.81
C CYS A 198 -1.48 -4.91 6.28
N LEU A 199 -2.76 -5.09 6.63
CA LEU A 199 -3.20 -5.36 8.01
C LEU A 199 -2.56 -6.63 8.58
N SER A 200 -2.20 -7.59 7.74
CA SER A 200 -1.51 -8.82 8.17
C SER A 200 -0.19 -8.55 8.90
N SER A 201 0.45 -7.40 8.66
CA SER A 201 1.67 -7.01 9.37
C SER A 201 1.43 -6.66 10.85
N ARG A 202 0.19 -6.60 11.31
CA ARG A 202 -0.18 -6.32 12.71
C ARG A 202 -0.19 -7.57 13.57
N PHE A 203 0.05 -8.73 12.99
CA PHE A 203 0.03 -10.03 13.66
C PHE A 203 1.45 -10.57 13.82
N PRO A 204 1.81 -11.10 15.01
CA PRO A 204 3.07 -11.81 15.19
C PRO A 204 3.19 -13.00 14.24
N TYR A 205 4.38 -13.29 13.74
CA TYR A 205 4.59 -14.46 12.90
C TYR A 205 4.18 -15.74 13.62
N GLY A 206 3.53 -16.66 12.91
CA GLY A 206 2.97 -17.88 13.46
C GLY A 206 1.62 -17.70 14.18
N PHE A 207 1.16 -16.47 14.37
CA PHE A 207 -0.18 -16.21 14.89
C PHE A 207 -1.19 -16.21 13.74
N ALA A 208 -2.22 -17.04 13.84
CA ALA A 208 -3.19 -17.23 12.76
C ALA A 208 -3.93 -15.93 12.39
N ILE A 209 -3.94 -15.62 11.10
CA ILE A 209 -4.66 -14.48 10.56
C ILE A 209 -6.09 -14.92 10.21
N THR A 210 -7.09 -14.27 10.83
CA THR A 210 -8.50 -14.51 10.52
C THR A 210 -9.15 -13.22 9.96
N LYS A 211 -10.19 -13.38 9.15
CA LYS A 211 -10.96 -12.25 8.62
C LYS A 211 -11.54 -11.37 9.73
N GLU A 212 -11.96 -12.00 10.83
CA GLU A 212 -12.46 -11.28 12.00
C GLU A 212 -11.37 -10.43 12.68
N ALA A 213 -10.20 -11.02 12.92
CA ALA A 213 -9.07 -10.31 13.53
C ALA A 213 -8.56 -9.16 12.65
N LEU A 214 -8.54 -9.34 11.32
CA LEU A 214 -8.21 -8.26 10.37
C LEU A 214 -9.20 -7.10 10.47
N ARG A 215 -10.51 -7.37 10.54
CA ARG A 215 -11.53 -6.32 10.73
C ARG A 215 -11.36 -5.58 12.05
N LYS A 216 -11.12 -6.30 13.15
CA LYS A 216 -10.85 -5.66 14.46
C LYS A 216 -9.69 -4.67 14.38
N VAL A 217 -8.62 -5.04 13.67
CA VAL A 217 -7.45 -4.16 13.49
C VAL A 217 -7.77 -2.97 12.59
N ASP A 218 -8.50 -3.17 11.49
CA ASP A 218 -8.89 -2.07 10.59
C ASP A 218 -9.77 -1.04 11.30
N GLU A 219 -10.76 -1.51 12.07
CA GLU A 219 -11.63 -0.65 12.87
C GLU A 219 -10.85 0.07 13.99
N ALA A 220 -9.91 -0.62 14.65
CA ALA A 220 -9.05 -0.01 15.65
C ALA A 220 -8.16 1.09 15.04
N GLU A 221 -7.49 0.82 13.92
CA GLU A 221 -6.63 1.80 13.25
C GLU A 221 -7.42 2.96 12.63
N THR A 222 -8.68 2.74 12.27
CA THR A 222 -9.60 3.79 11.83
C THR A 222 -9.82 4.83 12.91
N LEU A 223 -10.06 4.41 14.17
CA LEU A 223 -10.18 5.34 15.30
C LEU A 223 -8.92 6.21 15.46
N PHE A 224 -7.72 5.61 15.44
CA PHE A 224 -6.47 6.37 15.60
C PHE A 224 -6.30 7.42 14.49
N ARG A 225 -6.67 7.08 13.27
CA ARG A 225 -6.64 8.01 12.14
C ARG A 225 -7.64 9.16 12.32
N ASP A 226 -8.86 8.86 12.78
CA ASP A 226 -9.90 9.88 13.05
C ASP A 226 -9.50 10.80 14.20
N LEU A 227 -8.74 10.30 15.17
CA LEU A 227 -8.14 11.09 16.26
C LEU A 227 -6.92 11.90 15.79
N GLY A 228 -6.51 11.79 14.51
CA GLY A 228 -5.43 12.57 13.92
C GLY A 228 -4.02 12.10 14.29
N PHE A 229 -3.85 10.84 14.68
CA PHE A 229 -2.52 10.23 14.78
C PHE A 229 -1.94 10.01 13.39
N ARG A 230 -0.63 10.25 13.22
CA ARG A 230 0.04 10.14 11.91
C ARG A 230 0.74 8.81 11.73
N ASP A 231 1.65 8.49 12.63
CA ASP A 231 2.43 7.26 12.60
C ASP A 231 1.96 6.35 13.73
N PHE A 232 1.14 5.37 13.41
CA PHE A 232 0.59 4.47 14.40
C PHE A 232 0.38 3.06 13.84
N ARG A 233 0.26 2.09 14.75
CA ARG A 233 -0.20 0.73 14.49
C ARG A 233 -0.95 0.21 15.71
N VAL A 234 -2.00 -0.54 15.47
CA VAL A 234 -2.65 -1.36 16.50
C VAL A 234 -2.34 -2.81 16.18
N ARG A 235 -1.43 -3.41 16.96
CA ARG A 235 -1.03 -4.80 16.79
C ARG A 235 -2.00 -5.72 17.51
N HIS A 236 -2.46 -6.74 16.82
CA HIS A 236 -3.15 -7.89 17.40
C HIS A 236 -2.08 -8.79 18.03
N HIS A 237 -1.61 -8.43 19.24
CA HIS A 237 -0.45 -9.06 19.86
C HIS A 237 -0.71 -10.51 20.23
N ASP A 238 -1.90 -10.77 20.75
CA ASP A 238 -2.51 -12.07 20.98
C ASP A 238 -4.04 -11.93 20.90
N GLU A 239 -4.79 -13.00 21.16
CA GLU A 239 -6.26 -13.02 21.06
C GLU A 239 -6.96 -11.95 21.91
N LYS A 240 -6.32 -11.50 23.00
CA LYS A 240 -6.90 -10.61 24.01
C LYS A 240 -6.25 -9.23 24.07
N THR A 241 -5.05 -9.09 23.48
CA THR A 241 -4.19 -7.91 23.69
C THR A 241 -4.04 -7.08 22.43
N ALA A 242 -4.50 -5.83 22.47
CA ALA A 242 -4.14 -4.79 21.52
C ALA A 242 -2.88 -4.07 22.01
N ARG A 243 -1.78 -4.10 21.22
CA ARG A 243 -0.58 -3.31 21.47
C ARG A 243 -0.55 -2.10 20.54
N ILE A 244 -0.65 -0.92 21.14
CA ILE A 244 -0.65 0.36 20.43
C ILE A 244 0.78 0.82 20.24
N GLU A 245 1.15 1.16 19.02
CA GLU A 245 2.38 1.86 18.67
C GLU A 245 1.99 3.20 18.05
N VAL A 246 2.50 4.31 18.60
CA VAL A 246 2.32 5.67 18.03
C VAL A 246 3.67 6.33 17.82
N GLY A 247 3.73 7.34 16.95
CA GLY A 247 4.93 8.12 16.75
C GLY A 247 5.48 8.67 18.07
N ARG A 248 6.81 8.68 18.25
CA ARG A 248 7.44 9.10 19.52
C ARG A 248 6.97 10.47 20.01
N GLY A 249 6.74 11.41 19.10
CA GLY A 249 6.20 12.74 19.44
C GLY A 249 4.72 12.75 19.81
N GLU A 250 4.00 11.65 19.62
CA GLU A 250 2.57 11.53 19.88
C GLU A 250 2.23 10.71 21.13
N VAL A 251 3.23 10.06 21.75
CA VAL A 251 3.05 9.24 22.96
C VAL A 251 2.43 10.05 24.09
N GLY A 252 2.85 11.31 24.27
CA GLY A 252 2.30 12.20 25.28
C GLY A 252 0.79 12.45 25.16
N ARG A 253 0.21 12.36 23.97
CA ARG A 253 -1.24 12.51 23.76
C ARG A 253 -2.04 11.41 24.46
N LEU A 254 -1.47 10.21 24.60
CA LEU A 254 -2.12 9.08 25.26
C LEU A 254 -2.14 9.19 26.79
N LEU A 255 -1.51 10.23 27.37
CA LEU A 255 -1.60 10.56 28.78
C LEU A 255 -2.87 11.32 29.12
N ASP A 256 -3.50 11.96 28.12
CA ASP A 256 -4.82 12.58 28.29
C ASP A 256 -5.86 11.53 28.67
N GLU A 257 -6.61 11.81 29.76
CA GLU A 257 -7.48 10.83 30.39
C GLU A 257 -8.73 10.54 29.56
N ASP A 258 -9.31 11.56 28.95
CA ASP A 258 -10.51 11.44 28.12
C ASP A 258 -10.19 10.69 26.82
N LEU A 259 -9.10 11.07 26.16
CA LEU A 259 -8.63 10.40 24.95
C LEU A 259 -8.30 8.93 25.21
N ARG A 260 -7.58 8.64 26.30
CA ARG A 260 -7.25 7.27 26.71
C ARG A 260 -8.50 6.48 27.02
N GLY A 261 -9.46 7.05 27.75
CA GLY A 261 -10.74 6.44 28.07
C GLY A 261 -11.53 6.05 26.82
N MET A 262 -11.60 6.95 25.83
CA MET A 262 -12.25 6.70 24.53
C MET A 262 -11.57 5.56 23.77
N ILE A 263 -10.25 5.57 23.67
CA ILE A 263 -9.48 4.52 22.98
C ILE A 263 -9.71 3.16 23.64
N VAL A 264 -9.59 3.09 24.97
CA VAL A 264 -9.79 1.85 25.73
C VAL A 264 -11.20 1.31 25.55
N ALA A 265 -12.22 2.18 25.67
CA ALA A 265 -13.61 1.76 25.50
C ALA A 265 -13.87 1.21 24.09
N HIS A 266 -13.34 1.85 23.06
CA HIS A 266 -13.48 1.40 21.68
C HIS A 266 -12.78 0.04 21.45
N LEU A 267 -11.54 -0.11 21.87
CA LEU A 267 -10.80 -1.37 21.68
C LEU A 267 -11.40 -2.54 22.47
N LYS A 268 -11.94 -2.27 23.68
CA LYS A 268 -12.70 -3.27 24.43
C LYS A 268 -13.99 -3.68 23.73
N LYS A 269 -14.69 -2.75 23.10
CA LYS A 269 -15.88 -3.03 22.29
C LYS A 269 -15.55 -3.93 21.08
N LEU A 270 -14.34 -3.81 20.52
CA LEU A 270 -13.84 -4.70 19.46
C LEU A 270 -13.44 -6.09 19.99
N GLY A 271 -13.50 -6.32 21.30
CA GLY A 271 -13.24 -7.62 21.92
C GLY A 271 -11.84 -7.80 22.50
N PHE A 272 -11.01 -6.74 22.57
CA PHE A 272 -9.74 -6.81 23.27
C PHE A 272 -9.96 -6.70 24.79
N THR A 273 -9.31 -7.56 25.55
CA THR A 273 -9.32 -7.52 27.02
C THR A 273 -8.29 -6.53 27.56
N TYR A 274 -7.12 -6.52 26.94
CA TYR A 274 -6.00 -5.68 27.33
C TYR A 274 -5.65 -4.69 26.22
N VAL A 275 -5.46 -3.44 26.62
CA VAL A 275 -5.05 -2.34 25.75
C VAL A 275 -3.72 -1.84 26.29
N THR A 276 -2.64 -2.04 25.52
CA THR A 276 -1.27 -1.75 25.96
C THR A 276 -0.60 -0.75 25.02
N LEU A 277 0.35 0.00 25.55
CA LEU A 277 1.19 0.92 24.79
C LEU A 277 2.60 0.36 24.68
N ASP A 278 3.13 0.30 23.47
CA ASP A 278 4.56 0.04 23.25
C ASP A 278 5.35 1.31 23.56
N LEU A 279 6.14 1.27 24.63
CA LEU A 279 6.93 2.43 25.10
C LEU A 279 8.01 2.87 24.10
N GLN A 280 8.43 1.99 23.18
CA GLN A 280 9.38 2.34 22.12
C GLN A 280 8.71 3.13 20.99
N GLY A 281 7.38 3.11 20.93
CA GLY A 281 6.59 3.75 19.89
C GLY A 281 6.67 3.05 18.53
N TYR A 282 6.10 3.69 17.52
CA TYR A 282 6.11 3.16 16.16
C TYR A 282 7.53 3.09 15.56
N ARG A 283 7.88 1.94 15.01
CA ARG A 283 9.14 1.70 14.27
C ARG A 283 8.84 0.85 13.03
N THR A 284 9.32 1.30 11.89
CA THR A 284 9.22 0.50 10.67
C THR A 284 9.96 -0.84 10.85
N GLY A 285 9.29 -1.94 10.56
CA GLY A 285 9.87 -3.28 10.67
C GLY A 285 9.95 -3.85 12.09
N SER A 286 9.31 -3.22 13.12
CA SER A 286 9.34 -3.72 14.50
C SER A 286 8.92 -5.19 14.64
N MET A 287 8.00 -5.67 13.79
CA MET A 287 7.58 -7.09 13.80
C MET A 287 8.64 -8.05 13.25
N ASN A 288 9.67 -7.55 12.54
CA ASN A 288 10.77 -8.37 12.02
C ASN A 288 11.92 -8.52 13.02
N GLU A 289 11.88 -7.81 14.15
CA GLU A 289 12.93 -7.92 15.19
C GLU A 289 13.06 -9.35 15.70
N VAL A 290 11.96 -10.09 15.81
CA VAL A 290 11.95 -11.49 16.23
C VAL A 290 12.63 -12.43 15.22
N LEU A 291 12.70 -12.06 13.93
CA LEU A 291 13.39 -12.86 12.91
C LEU A 291 14.92 -12.67 12.96
N LYS A 292 15.39 -11.54 13.53
CA LYS A 292 16.81 -11.23 13.69
C LYS A 292 17.39 -11.80 14.99
N ALA A 293 16.52 -12.14 15.94
CA ALA A 293 16.91 -12.64 17.27
C ALA A 293 16.92 -14.17 17.36
N ALA A 294 16.63 -14.91 16.27
CA ALA A 294 16.82 -16.36 16.24
C ALA A 294 18.32 -16.66 16.10
N PRO A 295 18.91 -17.46 17.03
CA PRO A 295 20.33 -17.80 17.03
C PRO A 295 20.72 -18.63 15.81
#